data_19070a60d4fd3d5239a4bb8a2c8be25e
#
_entry.id   19070a60d4fd3d5239a4bb8a2c8be25e
#
_cell.length_a   1.000
_cell.length_b   1.000
_cell.length_c   1.000
_cell.angle_alpha   90.00
_cell.angle_beta   90.00
_cell.angle_gamma   90.00
#
_symmetry.space_group_name_H-M   'P 1'
#
loop_
_entity.id
_entity.type
_entity.pdbx_description
1 polymer ?
#
loop_
_entity_poly.entity_id
_entity_poly.type
_entity_poly.pdbx_seq_one_letter_code
_entity_poly.pdbx_strand_id
1 'polypeptide(L)'
;MNRTNGRKMTEMSLDGGMIRVRTPVGQPSEWREYKALQVGDQLSLACFKDNAQLMDWAGQQSWAETVTALGDGHDGVWVIYHAMGQDERRVEVLDGYHLMENLAKVSETAGQLDAVKTLLWQGQVGAARHYLYQHRVCHSEGFRAYLKKHQGRIPNYAARQQAGASIGSGRVESLVKQLAARVKLSGAQWSTQNVPQVLHLRCAYLNGAFAA
;
A
#
# COMPACT_ATOMS: atom_id res chain seq x y z
N MET A 1 3.62 -25.21 -0.98
CA MET A 1 3.61 -24.93 0.47
C MET A 1 4.92 -24.22 0.82
N ASN A 2 4.93 -22.88 0.85
CA ASN A 2 6.11 -22.14 1.32
C ASN A 2 6.21 -22.30 2.82
N ARG A 3 7.18 -23.09 3.26
CA ARG A 3 7.51 -23.23 4.70
C ARG A 3 8.19 -21.92 5.13
N THR A 4 7.44 -21.02 5.73
CA THR A 4 8.03 -19.99 6.60
C THR A 4 8.63 -20.73 7.79
N ASN A 5 9.95 -20.88 7.83
CA ASN A 5 10.72 -21.58 8.87
C ASN A 5 10.40 -21.06 10.30
N GLY A 6 9.18 -21.20 10.79
CA GLY A 6 8.73 -20.77 12.12
C GLY A 6 8.78 -19.25 12.39
N ARG A 7 9.19 -18.43 11.42
CA ARG A 7 9.26 -16.96 11.58
C ARG A 7 7.85 -16.35 11.51
N LYS A 8 7.44 -15.71 12.59
CA LYS A 8 6.19 -14.95 12.62
C LYS A 8 6.33 -13.65 11.80
N MET A 9 5.31 -13.35 11.01
CA MET A 9 5.26 -12.15 10.18
C MET A 9 4.84 -10.95 11.02
N THR A 10 5.59 -9.86 10.94
CA THR A 10 5.38 -8.63 11.72
C THR A 10 4.86 -7.47 10.90
N GLU A 11 4.85 -7.62 9.57
CA GLU A 11 4.50 -6.54 8.65
C GLU A 11 3.78 -7.05 7.42
N MET A 12 2.82 -6.28 6.96
CA MET A 12 2.18 -6.44 5.66
C MET A 12 1.97 -5.09 4.99
N SER A 13 1.97 -5.07 3.66
CA SER A 13 1.63 -3.90 2.86
C SER A 13 0.78 -4.29 1.67
N LEU A 14 -0.25 -3.49 1.38
CA LEU A 14 -1.23 -3.71 0.31
C LEU A 14 -1.21 -2.52 -0.64
N ASP A 15 -1.23 -2.81 -1.94
CA ASP A 15 -1.29 -1.81 -3.00
C ASP A 15 -2.06 -2.38 -4.21
N GLY A 16 -2.39 -1.52 -5.17
CA GLY A 16 -3.05 -1.86 -6.42
C GLY A 16 -2.15 -1.71 -7.63
N GLY A 17 -2.31 -2.61 -8.58
CA GLY A 17 -1.71 -2.49 -9.90
C GLY A 17 -2.75 -2.56 -10.99
N MET A 18 -2.40 -2.06 -12.19
CA MET A 18 -3.28 -2.09 -13.36
C MET A 18 -2.80 -3.11 -14.37
N ILE A 19 -3.70 -3.87 -14.95
CA ILE A 19 -3.45 -4.80 -16.04
C ILE A 19 -4.38 -4.51 -17.23
N ARG A 20 -3.84 -4.59 -18.44
CA ARG A 20 -4.62 -4.38 -19.66
C ARG A 20 -5.32 -5.66 -20.05
N VAL A 21 -6.64 -5.63 -20.08
CA VAL A 21 -7.45 -6.78 -20.49
C VAL A 21 -7.83 -6.67 -21.96
N ARG A 22 -8.05 -7.85 -22.58
CA ARG A 22 -8.46 -7.96 -23.98
C ARG A 22 -9.87 -7.42 -24.14
N THR A 23 -10.05 -6.54 -25.12
CA THR A 23 -11.31 -5.99 -25.57
C THR A 23 -11.64 -6.50 -26.98
N PRO A 24 -12.89 -6.47 -27.42
CA PRO A 24 -13.26 -6.76 -28.82
C PRO A 24 -12.51 -5.84 -29.80
N VAL A 25 -12.32 -6.32 -31.02
CA VAL A 25 -11.67 -5.53 -32.09
C VAL A 25 -12.45 -4.24 -32.31
N GLY A 26 -11.72 -3.13 -32.38
CA GLY A 26 -12.30 -1.79 -32.56
C GLY A 26 -12.74 -1.09 -31.27
N GLN A 27 -12.69 -1.78 -30.14
CA GLN A 27 -12.99 -1.17 -28.84
C GLN A 27 -11.73 -0.60 -28.17
N PRO A 28 -11.84 0.50 -27.39
CA PRO A 28 -10.73 1.04 -26.61
C PRO A 28 -10.14 0.02 -25.66
N SER A 29 -8.85 0.14 -25.38
CA SER A 29 -8.18 -0.71 -24.39
C SER A 29 -8.77 -0.51 -23.00
N GLU A 30 -9.00 -1.59 -22.29
CA GLU A 30 -9.52 -1.57 -20.94
C GLU A 30 -8.42 -1.94 -19.94
N TRP A 31 -8.27 -1.10 -18.91
CA TRP A 31 -7.38 -1.35 -17.79
C TRP A 31 -8.20 -1.74 -16.57
N ARG A 32 -7.80 -2.81 -15.91
CA ARG A 32 -8.44 -3.31 -14.69
C ARG A 32 -7.43 -3.41 -13.56
N GLU A 33 -7.90 -3.09 -12.37
CA GLU A 33 -7.08 -3.16 -11.16
C GLU A 33 -6.95 -4.60 -10.67
N TYR A 34 -5.75 -4.95 -10.17
CA TYR A 34 -5.51 -6.08 -9.29
C TYR A 34 -4.96 -5.59 -7.96
N LYS A 35 -5.15 -6.35 -6.89
CA LYS A 35 -4.56 -6.06 -5.58
C LYS A 35 -3.37 -6.96 -5.33
N ALA A 36 -2.31 -6.40 -4.75
CA ALA A 36 -1.10 -7.11 -4.38
C ALA A 36 -0.83 -6.90 -2.89
N LEU A 37 -0.61 -8.00 -2.18
CA LEU A 37 -0.24 -8.05 -0.77
C LEU A 37 1.19 -8.57 -0.65
N GLN A 38 2.01 -7.82 0.06
CA GLN A 38 3.35 -8.23 0.49
C GLN A 38 3.32 -8.51 1.99
N VAL A 39 3.81 -9.67 2.39
CA VAL A 39 3.92 -10.08 3.80
C VAL A 39 5.39 -10.30 4.12
N GLY A 40 5.91 -9.49 5.04
CA GLY A 40 7.34 -9.47 5.34
C GLY A 40 8.19 -9.20 4.09
N ASP A 41 9.37 -9.85 4.01
CA ASP A 41 10.33 -9.60 2.95
C ASP A 41 10.14 -10.48 1.71
N GLN A 42 9.47 -11.62 1.84
CA GLN A 42 9.56 -12.70 0.84
C GLN A 42 8.22 -13.26 0.36
N LEU A 43 7.13 -13.02 1.07
CA LEU A 43 5.84 -13.60 0.71
C LEU A 43 4.96 -12.57 0.03
N SER A 44 4.45 -12.93 -1.12
CA SER A 44 3.57 -12.07 -1.90
C SER A 44 2.45 -12.84 -2.56
N LEU A 45 1.31 -12.18 -2.68
CA LEU A 45 0.18 -12.63 -3.49
C LEU A 45 -0.42 -11.45 -4.25
N ALA A 46 -0.88 -11.69 -5.47
CA ALA A 46 -1.67 -10.74 -6.22
C ALA A 46 -2.94 -11.41 -6.73
N CYS A 47 -4.09 -10.78 -6.49
CA CYS A 47 -5.40 -11.29 -6.86
C CYS A 47 -6.13 -10.29 -7.77
N PHE A 48 -6.84 -10.83 -8.76
CA PHE A 48 -7.63 -10.06 -9.71
C PHE A 48 -9.12 -10.25 -9.41
N LYS A 49 -9.78 -9.17 -8.97
CA LYS A 49 -11.21 -9.18 -8.62
C LYS A 49 -11.60 -10.20 -7.53
N ASP A 50 -10.65 -10.62 -6.72
CA ASP A 50 -10.85 -11.65 -5.70
C ASP A 50 -10.12 -11.25 -4.41
N ASN A 51 -10.72 -10.32 -3.67
CA ASN A 51 -10.19 -9.91 -2.37
C ASN A 51 -10.34 -11.01 -1.31
N ALA A 52 -11.33 -11.91 -1.47
CA ALA A 52 -11.55 -13.02 -0.54
C ALA A 52 -10.34 -13.97 -0.55
N GLN A 53 -9.87 -14.35 -1.73
CA GLN A 53 -8.67 -15.18 -1.87
C GLN A 53 -7.43 -14.53 -1.23
N LEU A 54 -7.29 -13.20 -1.37
CA LEU A 54 -6.17 -12.47 -0.77
C LEU A 54 -6.26 -12.49 0.76
N MET A 55 -7.46 -12.31 1.31
CA MET A 55 -7.70 -12.37 2.76
C MET A 55 -7.50 -13.78 3.32
N ASP A 56 -8.01 -14.80 2.64
CA ASP A 56 -7.84 -16.21 3.03
C ASP A 56 -6.34 -16.60 3.04
N TRP A 57 -5.61 -16.17 2.01
CA TRP A 57 -4.18 -16.42 1.94
C TRP A 57 -3.42 -15.70 3.07
N ALA A 58 -3.78 -14.45 3.37
CA ALA A 58 -3.20 -13.72 4.50
C ALA A 58 -3.52 -14.42 5.84
N GLY A 59 -4.73 -14.93 6.01
CA GLY A 59 -5.15 -15.68 7.19
C GLY A 59 -4.36 -16.97 7.45
N GLN A 60 -3.77 -17.55 6.40
CA GLN A 60 -2.93 -18.76 6.49
C GLN A 60 -1.49 -18.46 6.92
N GLN A 61 -1.09 -17.18 7.00
CA GLN A 61 0.27 -16.82 7.41
C GLN A 61 0.42 -16.86 8.93
N SER A 62 1.66 -17.13 9.39
CA SER A 62 1.99 -17.13 10.82
C SER A 62 2.28 -15.70 11.28
N TRP A 63 1.33 -15.06 11.94
CA TRP A 63 1.44 -13.68 12.38
C TRP A 63 2.03 -13.54 13.78
N ALA A 64 2.78 -12.46 13.99
CA ALA A 64 3.20 -12.02 15.31
C ALA A 64 2.01 -11.50 16.13
N GLU A 65 2.23 -11.25 17.40
CA GLU A 65 1.22 -10.65 18.30
C GLU A 65 0.82 -9.25 17.85
N THR A 66 1.78 -8.48 17.33
CA THR A 66 1.54 -7.16 16.73
C THR A 66 2.00 -7.16 15.28
N VAL A 67 1.17 -6.66 14.38
CA VAL A 67 1.42 -6.60 12.94
C VAL A 67 1.27 -5.17 12.44
N THR A 68 2.29 -4.67 11.78
CA THR A 68 2.22 -3.39 11.06
C THR A 68 1.55 -3.60 9.70
N ALA A 69 0.48 -2.85 9.42
CA ALA A 69 -0.18 -2.81 8.12
C ALA A 69 0.04 -1.45 7.46
N LEU A 70 0.78 -1.43 6.36
CA LEU A 70 1.14 -0.22 5.62
C LEU A 70 0.22 -0.03 4.41
N GLY A 71 -0.21 1.22 4.16
CA GLY A 71 -1.04 1.56 3.01
C GLY A 71 -0.88 3.01 2.57
N ASP A 72 -1.19 3.27 1.31
CA ASP A 72 -1.05 4.58 0.62
C ASP A 72 -2.13 5.62 0.98
N GLY A 73 -3.12 5.24 1.76
CA GLY A 73 -4.26 6.10 2.10
C GLY A 73 -5.50 5.91 1.22
N HIS A 74 -5.45 5.03 0.23
CA HIS A 74 -6.64 4.68 -0.56
C HIS A 74 -7.62 3.85 0.28
N ASP A 75 -8.92 4.22 0.27
CA ASP A 75 -9.94 3.57 1.10
C ASP A 75 -10.04 2.06 0.90
N GLY A 76 -9.89 1.60 -0.35
CA GLY A 76 -9.93 0.18 -0.67
C GLY A 76 -8.89 -0.67 0.05
N VAL A 77 -7.72 -0.09 0.39
CA VAL A 77 -6.68 -0.76 1.19
C VAL A 77 -7.18 -1.01 2.62
N TRP A 78 -7.73 0.01 3.24
CA TRP A 78 -8.22 -0.06 4.63
C TRP A 78 -9.44 -0.96 4.77
N VAL A 79 -10.35 -0.93 3.78
CA VAL A 79 -11.50 -1.86 3.74
C VAL A 79 -11.03 -3.32 3.71
N ILE A 80 -10.00 -3.64 2.92
CA ILE A 80 -9.46 -5.00 2.87
C ILE A 80 -8.80 -5.37 4.21
N TYR A 81 -8.02 -4.47 4.81
CA TYR A 81 -7.42 -4.72 6.12
C TYR A 81 -8.45 -4.95 7.21
N HIS A 82 -9.52 -4.16 7.27
CA HIS A 82 -10.61 -4.39 8.21
C HIS A 82 -11.34 -5.72 7.98
N ALA A 83 -11.55 -6.09 6.73
CA ALA A 83 -12.17 -7.38 6.38
C ALA A 83 -11.29 -8.60 6.72
N MET A 84 -9.97 -8.44 6.84
CA MET A 84 -9.06 -9.49 7.33
C MET A 84 -9.26 -9.81 8.81
N GLY A 85 -9.96 -8.94 9.56
CA GLY A 85 -10.09 -9.05 11.01
C GLY A 85 -8.79 -8.76 11.76
N GLN A 86 -8.72 -9.22 13.02
CA GLN A 86 -7.53 -9.06 13.90
C GLN A 86 -7.18 -7.59 14.18
N ASP A 87 -8.17 -6.71 14.27
CA ASP A 87 -8.00 -5.28 14.50
C ASP A 87 -7.18 -4.96 15.75
N GLU A 88 -7.31 -5.79 16.79
CA GLU A 88 -6.59 -5.65 18.07
C GLU A 88 -5.06 -5.86 17.93
N ARG A 89 -4.62 -6.59 16.90
CA ARG A 89 -3.21 -6.89 16.65
C ARG A 89 -2.59 -6.01 15.58
N ARG A 90 -3.44 -5.27 14.85
CA ARG A 90 -3.01 -4.53 13.68
C ARG A 90 -2.73 -3.07 14.02
N VAL A 91 -1.50 -2.63 13.78
CA VAL A 91 -1.09 -1.24 13.80
C VAL A 91 -1.11 -0.72 12.37
N GLU A 92 -2.13 0.05 12.03
CA GLU A 92 -2.25 0.67 10.71
C GLU A 92 -1.32 1.88 10.60
N VAL A 93 -0.55 1.93 9.52
CA VAL A 93 0.41 3.00 9.25
C VAL A 93 0.20 3.53 7.84
N LEU A 94 -0.15 4.80 7.75
CA LEU A 94 -0.18 5.51 6.48
C LEU A 94 1.24 5.64 5.94
N ASP A 95 1.43 5.40 4.64
CA ASP A 95 2.72 5.61 4.00
C ASP A 95 3.19 7.06 4.14
N GLY A 96 4.34 7.24 4.80
CA GLY A 96 4.92 8.56 5.06
C GLY A 96 5.38 9.27 3.80
N TYR A 97 5.81 8.54 2.77
CA TYR A 97 6.23 9.14 1.50
C TYR A 97 5.01 9.64 0.72
N HIS A 98 3.95 8.85 0.61
CA HIS A 98 2.68 9.27 0.01
C HIS A 98 2.04 10.45 0.77
N LEU A 99 2.16 10.48 2.09
CA LEU A 99 1.73 11.62 2.89
C LEU A 99 2.50 12.89 2.50
N MET A 100 3.82 12.80 2.34
CA MET A 100 4.65 13.95 1.92
C MET A 100 4.38 14.37 0.48
N GLU A 101 4.15 13.43 -0.43
CA GLU A 101 3.72 13.73 -1.80
C GLU A 101 2.37 14.46 -1.84
N ASN A 102 1.42 14.06 -1.01
CA ASN A 102 0.13 14.74 -0.89
C ASN A 102 0.27 16.14 -0.27
N LEU A 103 1.16 16.31 0.70
CA LEU A 103 1.50 17.64 1.23
C LEU A 103 2.09 18.54 0.14
N ALA A 104 3.00 18.03 -0.68
CA ALA A 104 3.65 18.81 -1.74
C ALA A 104 2.64 19.36 -2.79
N LYS A 105 1.47 18.75 -2.94
CA LYS A 105 0.39 19.19 -3.84
C LYS A 105 -0.41 20.40 -3.29
N VAL A 106 -0.24 20.74 -2.00
CA VAL A 106 -1.06 21.76 -1.32
C VAL A 106 -0.62 23.18 -1.66
N SER A 107 0.68 23.43 -1.80
CA SER A 107 1.21 24.78 -2.05
C SER A 107 2.53 24.74 -2.82
N GLU A 108 2.74 25.74 -3.66
CA GLU A 108 4.01 25.93 -4.36
C GLU A 108 5.08 26.64 -3.51
N THR A 109 4.71 27.14 -2.32
CA THR A 109 5.63 27.91 -1.45
C THR A 109 6.33 26.96 -0.47
N ALA A 110 7.54 26.54 -0.79
CA ALA A 110 8.31 25.53 -0.06
C ALA A 110 8.44 25.81 1.46
N GLY A 111 8.73 27.05 1.88
CA GLY A 111 8.98 27.36 3.29
C GLY A 111 7.75 27.17 4.21
N GLN A 112 6.55 27.37 3.72
CA GLN A 112 5.33 27.13 4.50
C GLN A 112 5.07 25.64 4.75
N LEU A 113 5.51 24.79 3.82
CA LEU A 113 5.31 23.35 3.92
C LEU A 113 6.35 22.68 4.84
N ASP A 114 7.52 23.26 5.03
CA ASP A 114 8.59 22.65 5.86
C ASP A 114 8.17 22.51 7.33
N ALA A 115 7.49 23.49 7.88
CA ALA A 115 6.96 23.43 9.25
C ALA A 115 5.91 22.30 9.36
N VAL A 116 4.99 22.23 8.39
CA VAL A 116 3.95 21.19 8.34
C VAL A 116 4.57 19.80 8.18
N LYS A 117 5.56 19.67 7.29
CA LYS A 117 6.33 18.43 7.09
C LYS A 117 6.97 17.96 8.38
N THR A 118 7.64 18.85 9.12
CA THR A 118 8.28 18.52 10.38
C THR A 118 7.25 18.02 11.41
N LEU A 119 6.14 18.73 11.55
CA LEU A 119 5.04 18.32 12.45
C LEU A 119 4.48 16.94 12.10
N LEU A 120 4.20 16.70 10.82
CA LEU A 120 3.69 15.42 10.34
C LEU A 120 4.70 14.29 10.53
N TRP A 121 5.99 14.56 10.29
CA TRP A 121 7.06 13.58 10.49
C TRP A 121 7.21 13.15 11.95
N GLN A 122 6.87 14.06 12.87
CA GLN A 122 6.79 13.79 14.31
C GLN A 122 5.45 13.21 14.78
N GLY A 123 4.50 12.97 13.88
CA GLY A 123 3.15 12.47 14.21
C GLY A 123 2.23 13.54 14.84
N GLN A 124 2.61 14.81 14.79
CA GLN A 124 1.85 15.92 15.38
C GLN A 124 0.75 16.42 14.43
N VAL A 125 -0.17 15.53 14.06
CA VAL A 125 -1.21 15.77 13.05
C VAL A 125 -2.12 16.94 13.42
N GLY A 126 -2.49 17.05 14.71
CA GLY A 126 -3.32 18.16 15.21
C GLY A 126 -2.65 19.51 15.00
N ALA A 127 -1.35 19.62 15.36
CA ALA A 127 -0.58 20.83 15.19
C ALA A 127 -0.38 21.18 13.69
N ALA A 128 -0.11 20.19 12.85
CA ALA A 128 -0.01 20.39 11.40
C ALA A 128 -1.30 20.95 10.78
N ARG A 129 -2.46 20.38 11.15
CA ARG A 129 -3.77 20.87 10.70
C ARG A 129 -4.07 22.27 11.19
N HIS A 130 -3.72 22.58 12.44
CA HIS A 130 -3.88 23.90 13.03
C HIS A 130 -2.99 24.92 12.33
N TYR A 131 -1.73 24.61 12.08
CA TYR A 131 -0.80 25.45 11.33
C TYR A 131 -1.36 25.82 9.94
N LEU A 132 -1.81 24.82 9.16
CA LEU A 132 -2.40 25.04 7.84
C LEU A 132 -3.61 25.97 7.87
N TYR A 133 -4.43 25.88 8.92
CA TYR A 133 -5.59 26.73 9.11
C TYR A 133 -5.21 28.17 9.48
N GLN A 134 -4.35 28.33 10.48
CA GLN A 134 -3.94 29.66 10.97
C GLN A 134 -3.21 30.48 9.93
N HIS A 135 -2.31 29.83 9.16
CA HIS A 135 -1.53 30.52 8.12
C HIS A 135 -2.29 30.64 6.78
N ARG A 136 -3.57 30.26 6.75
CA ARG A 136 -4.44 30.35 5.55
C ARG A 136 -3.76 29.79 4.29
N VAL A 137 -3.07 28.64 4.43
CA VAL A 137 -2.39 28.01 3.30
C VAL A 137 -3.42 27.66 2.23
N CYS A 138 -3.23 28.23 1.04
CA CYS A 138 -4.16 28.05 -0.07
C CYS A 138 -4.33 26.56 -0.40
N HIS A 139 -5.54 26.18 -0.81
CA HIS A 139 -5.88 24.81 -1.22
C HIS A 139 -5.64 23.72 -0.16
N SER A 140 -5.40 24.08 1.12
CA SER A 140 -5.12 23.11 2.20
C SER A 140 -6.36 22.41 2.78
N GLU A 141 -7.57 22.81 2.41
CA GLU A 141 -8.80 22.30 3.01
C GLU A 141 -8.98 20.79 2.81
N GLY A 142 -8.83 20.33 1.57
CA GLY A 142 -8.87 18.90 1.24
C GLY A 142 -7.79 18.11 1.97
N PHE A 143 -6.58 18.64 2.06
CA PHE A 143 -5.48 17.99 2.78
C PHE A 143 -5.72 17.96 4.29
N ARG A 144 -6.28 19.01 4.89
CA ARG A 144 -6.70 19.01 6.31
C ARG A 144 -7.78 17.97 6.61
N ALA A 145 -8.72 17.77 5.68
CA ALA A 145 -9.71 16.70 5.79
C ALA A 145 -9.07 15.32 5.68
N TYR A 146 -8.13 15.12 4.75
CA TYR A 146 -7.33 13.90 4.60
C TYR A 146 -6.55 13.59 5.88
N LEU A 147 -5.86 14.57 6.46
CA LEU A 147 -5.15 14.42 7.74
C LEU A 147 -6.08 14.02 8.88
N LYS A 148 -7.29 14.60 8.95
CA LYS A 148 -8.30 14.24 9.96
C LYS A 148 -8.72 12.76 9.79
N LYS A 149 -8.99 12.35 8.55
CA LYS A 149 -9.42 10.99 8.22
C LYS A 149 -8.38 9.94 8.63
N HIS A 150 -7.10 10.23 8.37
CA HIS A 150 -6.01 9.29 8.62
C HIS A 150 -5.23 9.55 9.92
N GLN A 151 -5.75 10.38 10.83
CA GLN A 151 -5.03 10.80 12.03
C GLN A 151 -4.51 9.63 12.87
N GLY A 152 -5.29 8.57 13.04
CA GLY A 152 -4.89 7.37 13.79
C GLY A 152 -3.83 6.50 13.08
N ARG A 153 -3.55 6.77 11.79
CA ARG A 153 -2.61 6.02 10.94
C ARG A 153 -1.31 6.77 10.69
N ILE A 154 -1.19 8.00 11.17
CA ILE A 154 0.01 8.84 11.03
C ILE A 154 0.80 8.77 12.34
N PRO A 155 1.79 7.88 12.45
CA PRO A 155 2.62 7.76 13.63
C PRO A 155 3.72 8.82 13.66
N ASN A 156 4.54 8.80 14.70
CA ASN A 156 5.83 9.49 14.68
C ASN A 156 6.79 8.71 13.76
N TYR A 157 6.93 9.17 12.52
CA TYR A 157 7.79 8.51 11.51
C TYR A 157 9.27 8.59 11.89
N ALA A 158 9.72 9.69 12.52
CA ALA A 158 11.10 9.81 12.99
C ALA A 158 11.44 8.73 14.02
N ALA A 159 10.57 8.52 15.01
CA ALA A 159 10.74 7.48 16.01
C ALA A 159 10.69 6.07 15.40
N ARG A 160 9.79 5.84 14.43
CA ARG A 160 9.73 4.56 13.71
C ARG A 160 11.01 4.26 12.94
N GLN A 161 11.57 5.25 12.24
CA GLN A 161 12.84 5.10 11.53
C GLN A 161 14.01 4.79 12.48
N GLN A 162 14.08 5.49 13.61
CA GLN A 162 15.10 5.23 14.63
C GLN A 162 14.99 3.80 15.21
N ALA A 163 13.76 3.28 15.31
CA ALA A 163 13.50 1.91 15.74
C ALA A 163 13.68 0.86 14.61
N GLY A 164 14.10 1.26 13.40
CA GLY A 164 14.23 0.37 12.25
C GLY A 164 12.90 -0.16 11.71
N ALA A 165 11.76 0.45 12.09
CA ALA A 165 10.45 0.05 11.63
C ALA A 165 10.09 0.74 10.30
N SER A 166 9.33 0.06 9.45
CA SER A 166 8.92 0.60 8.16
C SER A 166 8.00 1.81 8.32
N ILE A 167 8.20 2.80 7.47
CA ILE A 167 7.41 4.05 7.40
C ILE A 167 6.69 4.23 6.07
N GLY A 168 6.88 3.30 5.14
CA GLY A 168 6.30 3.36 3.80
C GLY A 168 6.06 1.99 3.21
N SER A 169 5.24 1.96 2.17
CA SER A 169 4.78 0.76 1.45
C SER A 169 5.73 0.31 0.32
N GLY A 170 6.97 0.80 0.30
CA GLY A 170 7.93 0.56 -0.79
C GLY A 170 8.14 -0.90 -1.19
N ARG A 171 7.90 -1.86 -0.27
CA ARG A 171 7.98 -3.30 -0.57
C ARG A 171 6.87 -3.73 -1.53
N VAL A 172 5.62 -3.39 -1.23
CA VAL A 172 4.50 -3.73 -2.13
C VAL A 172 4.53 -2.92 -3.41
N GLU A 173 5.01 -1.68 -3.39
CA GLU A 173 5.25 -0.91 -4.61
C GLU A 173 6.29 -1.60 -5.50
N SER A 174 7.39 -2.10 -4.92
CA SER A 174 8.39 -2.90 -5.63
C SER A 174 7.76 -4.16 -6.23
N LEU A 175 6.92 -4.86 -5.47
CA LEU A 175 6.16 -6.01 -5.96
C LEU A 175 5.28 -5.62 -7.15
N VAL A 176 4.49 -4.55 -7.04
CA VAL A 176 3.62 -4.08 -8.13
C VAL A 176 4.44 -3.71 -9.38
N LYS A 177 5.60 -3.05 -9.21
CA LYS A 177 6.54 -2.76 -10.31
C LYS A 177 7.07 -4.05 -10.96
N GLN A 178 7.44 -5.06 -10.17
CA GLN A 178 7.92 -6.36 -10.67
C GLN A 178 6.82 -7.16 -11.39
N LEU A 179 5.58 -7.09 -10.91
CA LEU A 179 4.42 -7.65 -11.61
C LEU A 179 4.18 -6.89 -12.92
N ALA A 180 4.13 -5.55 -12.85
CA ALA A 180 3.90 -4.70 -14.02
C ALA A 180 4.93 -4.93 -15.13
N ALA A 181 6.21 -5.14 -14.82
CA ALA A 181 7.26 -5.42 -15.78
C ALA A 181 7.00 -6.68 -16.62
N ARG A 182 6.10 -7.58 -16.21
CA ARG A 182 5.74 -8.80 -16.93
C ARG A 182 4.34 -8.78 -17.51
N VAL A 183 3.44 -7.96 -16.95
CA VAL A 183 2.03 -7.92 -17.41
C VAL A 183 1.71 -6.69 -18.26
N LYS A 184 2.53 -5.63 -18.19
CA LYS A 184 2.37 -4.39 -18.96
C LYS A 184 3.33 -4.29 -20.14
N LEU A 185 3.61 -5.42 -20.80
CA LEU A 185 4.43 -5.42 -22.01
C LEU A 185 3.72 -4.64 -23.13
N SER A 186 4.50 -3.97 -23.97
CA SER A 186 3.96 -3.21 -25.12
C SER A 186 3.11 -4.12 -26.01
N GLY A 187 1.91 -3.68 -26.30
CA GLY A 187 0.93 -4.45 -27.10
C GLY A 187 0.24 -5.61 -26.37
N ALA A 188 0.73 -6.04 -25.20
CA ALA A 188 0.13 -7.18 -24.50
C ALA A 188 -1.26 -6.84 -23.95
N GLN A 189 -2.18 -7.76 -24.15
CA GLN A 189 -3.52 -7.76 -23.55
C GLN A 189 -3.82 -9.16 -23.02
N TRP A 190 -4.41 -9.24 -21.86
CA TRP A 190 -4.67 -10.49 -21.18
C TRP A 190 -6.14 -10.87 -21.25
N SER A 191 -6.44 -12.12 -21.56
CA SER A 191 -7.81 -12.63 -21.32
C SER A 191 -8.12 -12.52 -19.83
N THR A 192 -9.28 -11.96 -19.49
CA THR A 192 -9.73 -11.81 -18.10
C THR A 192 -9.67 -13.12 -17.32
N GLN A 193 -9.91 -14.26 -17.98
CA GLN A 193 -9.86 -15.60 -17.38
C GLN A 193 -8.43 -16.02 -17.01
N ASN A 194 -7.40 -15.53 -17.72
CA ASN A 194 -6.00 -15.91 -17.51
C ASN A 194 -5.26 -14.97 -16.55
N VAL A 195 -5.83 -13.80 -16.25
CA VAL A 195 -5.19 -12.83 -15.34
C VAL A 195 -4.85 -13.45 -13.99
N PRO A 196 -5.76 -14.17 -13.28
CA PRO A 196 -5.43 -14.78 -12.00
C PRO A 196 -4.23 -15.72 -12.09
N GLN A 197 -4.17 -16.60 -13.10
CA GLN A 197 -3.06 -17.55 -13.24
C GLN A 197 -1.72 -16.85 -13.47
N VAL A 198 -1.70 -15.80 -14.30
CA VAL A 198 -0.49 -15.04 -14.60
C VAL A 198 0.03 -14.34 -13.35
N LEU A 199 -0.85 -13.71 -12.57
CA LEU A 199 -0.46 -13.05 -11.32
C LEU A 199 0.04 -14.06 -10.28
N HIS A 200 -0.67 -15.18 -10.10
CA HIS A 200 -0.27 -16.25 -9.17
C HIS A 200 1.08 -16.87 -9.55
N LEU A 201 1.27 -17.20 -10.83
CA LEU A 201 2.54 -17.76 -11.32
C LEU A 201 3.69 -16.79 -11.06
N ARG A 202 3.47 -15.49 -11.30
CA ARG A 202 4.49 -14.48 -11.07
C ARG A 202 4.80 -14.32 -9.58
N CYS A 203 3.79 -14.30 -8.70
CA CYS A 203 3.99 -14.28 -7.25
C CYS A 203 4.71 -15.56 -6.78
N ALA A 204 4.34 -16.75 -7.27
CA ALA A 204 5.03 -17.99 -6.96
C ALA A 204 6.51 -17.94 -7.32
N TYR A 205 6.83 -17.39 -8.50
CA TYR A 205 8.22 -17.15 -8.92
C TYR A 205 8.95 -16.21 -7.95
N LEU A 206 8.34 -15.09 -7.59
CA LEU A 206 8.95 -14.10 -6.69
C LEU A 206 9.10 -14.65 -5.26
N ASN A 207 8.22 -15.54 -4.85
CA ASN A 207 8.28 -16.25 -3.56
C ASN A 207 9.29 -17.42 -3.57
N GLY A 208 10.04 -17.62 -4.67
CA GLY A 208 11.06 -18.68 -4.76
C GLY A 208 10.52 -20.09 -4.97
N ALA A 209 9.27 -20.25 -5.40
CA ALA A 209 8.66 -21.58 -5.59
C ALA A 209 9.34 -22.43 -6.69
N PHE A 210 10.14 -21.80 -7.56
CA PHE A 210 10.88 -22.44 -8.66
C PHE A 210 12.40 -22.40 -8.46
N ALA A 211 12.89 -21.95 -7.30
CA ALA A 211 14.29 -22.05 -6.95
C ALA A 211 14.62 -23.54 -6.67
N ALA A 212 15.58 -24.08 -7.44
CA ALA A 212 16.07 -25.45 -7.29
C ALA A 212 16.97 -25.57 -6.06
#